data_241fe5cb45b411ff11774952a87c4c61
#
_entry.id   241fe5cb45b411ff11774952a87c4c61
#
_cell.length_a   1.000
_cell.length_b   1.000
_cell.length_c   1.000
_cell.angle_alpha   90.00
_cell.angle_beta   90.00
_cell.angle_gamma   90.00
#
_symmetry.space_group_name_H-M   'P 1'
#
loop_
_entity.id
_entity.type
_entity.pdbx_description
1 polymer ?
#
loop_
_entity_poly.entity_id
_entity_poly.type
_entity_poly.pdbx_seq_one_letter_code
_entity_poly.pdbx_strand_id
1 'polypeptide(L)'
;MNKKITDSIIYVGVNDHQIDLFEGQYVVKNGMAYNSYVIFDDDIAVMDTVDINFTNEWLANIEEALNGRLPKYLIVQHMEPDHSANIENFMKKYPQTIIVGNDKTFKFMSQFFRNDSFLNTLVVKNGDTLSLGKHTLTFVFAPMIHWPEVMFTYDSFDKVLFSADAFGKFGANDVKEDWGDEARRYYIGIVGKYGVQVKNILNAASTLEIEKILPLHGPVLSAPLTHYLEKYTVWATYGIEKEGVLIVYTSIYGNTKSAAELLKNELLKLGTPSVEIYDLARSDMAEVVGKAFEYGRIALASPTYNMELFPYMDQFIHKLVERNFQNKTIGIISNGTWAPVSGKLIKDKLSLLKNITFLEPVVNILSSVSAENKDEIKWLARELAKGYSISTSDVDKHNTNSLFNIGYGLYVITTNDGKKDNGLIVNTVTQLTNTPNRVGVTINKLNYSHYIVEKTKKMNVNILSTDAPFSIFEIFGFQSGRNVDKFKDIGVHRSDNGLVYLSNYINSFMSLDIVSSIDLG
;
A
#
# COMPACT_ATOMS: atom_id res chain seq x y z
N MET A 1 -0.58 -0.27 -25.62
CA MET A 1 -1.29 1.02 -25.86
C MET A 1 -0.52 2.12 -25.14
N ASN A 2 0.14 2.98 -25.91
CA ASN A 2 1.01 4.04 -25.37
C ASN A 2 0.18 5.05 -24.57
N LYS A 3 0.50 5.21 -23.28
CA LYS A 3 -0.22 6.11 -22.36
C LYS A 3 0.56 7.41 -22.23
N LYS A 4 -0.10 8.54 -22.53
CA LYS A 4 0.46 9.89 -22.33
C LYS A 4 0.56 10.20 -20.84
N ILE A 5 1.76 10.55 -20.36
CA ILE A 5 2.05 10.93 -18.98
C ILE A 5 2.03 12.45 -18.81
N THR A 6 2.70 13.16 -19.75
CA THR A 6 2.66 14.61 -19.92
C THR A 6 2.45 14.91 -21.40
N ASP A 7 2.55 16.16 -21.83
CA ASP A 7 2.48 16.50 -23.25
C ASP A 7 3.68 15.97 -24.05
N SER A 8 4.80 15.72 -23.39
CA SER A 8 6.06 15.32 -23.97
C SER A 8 6.54 13.94 -23.52
N ILE A 9 5.96 13.31 -22.49
CA ILE A 9 6.38 12.01 -21.97
C ILE A 9 5.30 10.97 -22.24
N ILE A 10 5.68 9.87 -22.89
CA ILE A 10 4.81 8.73 -23.21
C ILE A 10 5.35 7.48 -22.51
N TYR A 11 4.46 6.74 -21.84
CA TYR A 11 4.75 5.41 -21.30
C TYR A 11 4.77 4.37 -22.42
N VAL A 12 5.83 3.58 -22.46
CA VAL A 12 6.06 2.50 -23.44
C VAL A 12 6.38 1.16 -22.79
N GLY A 13 6.26 1.05 -21.46
CA GLY A 13 6.52 -0.17 -20.70
C GLY A 13 5.50 -1.28 -20.96
N VAL A 14 5.62 -2.37 -20.20
CA VAL A 14 4.83 -3.60 -20.35
C VAL A 14 4.33 -4.10 -19.00
N ASN A 15 3.32 -4.98 -19.03
CA ASN A 15 2.80 -5.69 -17.85
C ASN A 15 3.00 -7.20 -18.02
N ASP A 16 3.64 -7.83 -17.05
CA ASP A 16 3.82 -9.28 -16.98
C ASP A 16 2.78 -9.90 -16.04
N HIS A 17 1.80 -10.61 -16.61
CA HIS A 17 0.79 -11.36 -15.88
C HIS A 17 1.12 -12.85 -15.74
N GLN A 18 2.28 -13.28 -16.24
CA GLN A 18 2.69 -14.69 -16.23
C GLN A 18 3.73 -14.99 -15.16
N ILE A 19 4.43 -13.99 -14.68
CA ILE A 19 5.40 -14.13 -13.61
C ILE A 19 4.69 -14.52 -12.30
N ASP A 20 5.18 -15.58 -11.65
CA ASP A 20 4.73 -16.04 -10.33
C ASP A 20 5.64 -15.59 -9.19
N LEU A 21 6.95 -15.50 -9.47
CA LEU A 21 7.99 -15.11 -8.51
C LEU A 21 8.90 -14.03 -9.09
N PHE A 22 8.81 -12.82 -8.55
CA PHE A 22 9.79 -11.75 -8.83
C PHE A 22 11.10 -12.04 -8.10
N GLU A 23 12.26 -11.80 -8.76
CA GLU A 23 13.59 -12.20 -8.27
C GLU A 23 13.69 -13.67 -7.79
N GLY A 24 12.81 -14.54 -8.28
CA GLY A 24 12.76 -15.95 -7.88
C GLY A 24 12.35 -16.19 -6.41
N GLN A 25 11.85 -15.19 -5.70
CA GLN A 25 11.52 -15.29 -4.28
C GLN A 25 10.25 -14.57 -3.82
N TYR A 26 9.80 -13.53 -4.52
CA TYR A 26 8.62 -12.74 -4.12
C TYR A 26 7.40 -13.18 -4.93
N VAL A 27 6.42 -13.77 -4.26
CA VAL A 27 5.15 -14.14 -4.92
C VAL A 27 4.43 -12.88 -5.41
N VAL A 28 4.17 -12.76 -6.70
CA VAL A 28 3.49 -11.61 -7.30
C VAL A 28 2.16 -12.03 -7.92
N LYS A 29 1.12 -12.09 -7.10
CA LYS A 29 -0.22 -12.56 -7.50
C LYS A 29 -0.86 -11.74 -8.62
N ASN A 30 -0.51 -10.46 -8.69
CA ASN A 30 -1.03 -9.50 -9.66
C ASN A 30 0.00 -9.17 -10.76
N GLY A 31 0.97 -10.07 -10.98
CA GLY A 31 2.01 -9.88 -11.98
C GLY A 31 3.02 -8.78 -11.61
N MET A 32 3.67 -8.22 -12.64
CA MET A 32 4.66 -7.15 -12.49
C MET A 32 4.56 -6.15 -13.65
N ALA A 33 4.86 -4.89 -13.40
CA ALA A 33 5.04 -3.90 -14.45
C ALA A 33 6.54 -3.63 -14.65
N TYR A 34 6.99 -3.55 -15.90
CA TYR A 34 8.33 -3.07 -16.28
C TYR A 34 8.14 -1.78 -17.04
N ASN A 35 8.50 -0.67 -16.39
CA ASN A 35 8.21 0.65 -16.92
C ASN A 35 9.36 1.20 -17.76
N SER A 36 9.01 1.76 -18.89
CA SER A 36 9.91 2.51 -19.77
C SER A 36 9.15 3.69 -20.36
N TYR A 37 9.87 4.77 -20.67
CA TYR A 37 9.24 6.01 -21.12
C TYR A 37 10.01 6.62 -22.28
N VAL A 38 9.32 7.39 -23.13
CA VAL A 38 9.93 8.19 -24.18
C VAL A 38 9.67 9.66 -23.90
N ILE A 39 10.72 10.46 -23.87
CA ILE A 39 10.68 11.92 -23.74
C ILE A 39 10.85 12.53 -25.13
N PHE A 40 9.84 13.28 -25.58
CA PHE A 40 9.81 13.94 -26.87
C PHE A 40 10.21 15.41 -26.75
N ASP A 41 11.30 15.76 -27.43
CA ASP A 41 11.78 17.14 -27.57
C ASP A 41 12.48 17.27 -28.94
N ASP A 42 13.38 18.25 -29.09
CA ASP A 42 14.28 18.34 -30.24
C ASP A 42 15.10 17.05 -30.37
N ASP A 43 15.70 16.62 -29.29
CA ASP A 43 16.32 15.30 -29.12
C ASP A 43 15.38 14.39 -28.32
N ILE A 44 15.23 13.14 -28.77
CA ILE A 44 14.37 12.14 -28.10
C ILE A 44 15.21 11.26 -27.18
N ALA A 45 14.75 11.08 -25.93
CA ALA A 45 15.34 10.14 -24.98
C ALA A 45 14.36 9.00 -24.65
N VAL A 46 14.90 7.77 -24.57
CA VAL A 46 14.22 6.60 -24.02
C VAL A 46 14.77 6.34 -22.63
N MET A 47 13.89 6.12 -21.65
CA MET A 47 14.24 5.88 -20.25
C MET A 47 14.14 4.39 -19.96
N ASP A 48 15.26 3.74 -19.69
CA ASP A 48 15.45 2.32 -19.41
C ASP A 48 14.82 1.37 -20.43
N THR A 49 15.02 0.08 -20.27
CA THR A 49 14.39 -0.96 -21.07
C THR A 49 13.47 -1.82 -20.20
N VAL A 50 13.09 -3.01 -20.64
CA VAL A 50 12.22 -3.93 -19.92
C VAL A 50 12.79 -5.34 -19.89
N ASP A 51 12.16 -6.26 -19.18
CA ASP A 51 12.50 -7.68 -19.14
C ASP A 51 12.61 -8.30 -20.55
N ILE A 52 13.53 -9.22 -20.73
CA ILE A 52 13.86 -9.86 -22.03
C ILE A 52 12.68 -10.56 -22.68
N ASN A 53 11.75 -11.08 -21.88
CA ASN A 53 10.57 -11.78 -22.38
C ASN A 53 9.60 -10.86 -23.15
N PHE A 54 9.70 -9.55 -22.93
CA PHE A 54 8.83 -8.52 -23.54
C PHE A 54 9.52 -7.71 -24.64
N THR A 55 10.64 -8.18 -25.18
CA THR A 55 11.43 -7.50 -26.23
C THR A 55 10.54 -7.01 -27.39
N ASN A 56 9.73 -7.88 -27.96
CA ASN A 56 8.95 -7.57 -29.16
C ASN A 56 7.82 -6.56 -28.86
N GLU A 57 7.14 -6.73 -27.73
CA GLU A 57 6.07 -5.83 -27.30
C GLU A 57 6.62 -4.43 -27.03
N TRP A 58 7.68 -4.35 -26.24
CA TRP A 58 8.32 -3.09 -25.88
C TRP A 58 8.87 -2.34 -27.10
N LEU A 59 9.58 -3.04 -28.02
CA LEU A 59 10.08 -2.41 -29.25
C LEU A 59 8.95 -1.95 -30.17
N ALA A 60 7.81 -2.64 -30.18
CA ALA A 60 6.64 -2.20 -30.94
C ALA A 60 5.99 -0.94 -30.27
N ASN A 61 5.90 -0.90 -28.93
CA ASN A 61 5.41 0.26 -28.20
C ASN A 61 6.29 1.50 -28.46
N ILE A 62 7.62 1.34 -28.49
CA ILE A 62 8.54 2.42 -28.83
C ILE A 62 8.34 2.88 -30.28
N GLU A 63 8.27 1.96 -31.23
CA GLU A 63 8.08 2.28 -32.65
C GLU A 63 6.78 3.05 -32.91
N GLU A 64 5.69 2.60 -32.28
CA GLU A 64 4.40 3.29 -32.32
C GLU A 64 4.54 4.72 -31.75
N ALA A 65 5.17 4.87 -30.56
CA ALA A 65 5.36 6.15 -29.92
C ALA A 65 6.22 7.10 -30.77
N LEU A 66 7.32 6.62 -31.31
CA LEU A 66 8.26 7.40 -32.11
C LEU A 66 7.66 7.88 -33.43
N ASN A 67 6.70 7.15 -33.99
CA ASN A 67 6.02 7.48 -35.24
C ASN A 67 7.00 7.93 -36.36
N GLY A 68 8.05 7.14 -36.58
CA GLY A 68 9.08 7.39 -37.60
C GLY A 68 10.22 8.33 -37.17
N ARG A 69 10.14 8.95 -35.99
CA ARG A 69 11.29 9.69 -35.40
C ARG A 69 12.33 8.70 -34.86
N LEU A 70 13.55 9.17 -34.64
CA LEU A 70 14.65 8.35 -34.13
C LEU A 70 15.05 8.82 -32.71
N PRO A 71 15.27 7.89 -31.76
CA PRO A 71 15.77 8.23 -30.44
C PRO A 71 17.25 8.60 -30.53
N LYS A 72 17.64 9.68 -29.88
CA LYS A 72 19.05 10.09 -29.77
C LYS A 72 19.72 9.50 -28.54
N TYR A 73 18.98 9.31 -27.45
CA TYR A 73 19.51 8.83 -26.19
C TYR A 73 18.72 7.64 -25.66
N LEU A 74 19.45 6.69 -25.05
CA LEU A 74 18.93 5.67 -24.14
C LEU A 74 19.53 5.95 -22.76
N ILE A 75 18.71 6.40 -21.82
CA ILE A 75 19.14 6.67 -20.45
C ILE A 75 18.99 5.38 -19.64
N VAL A 76 20.08 4.86 -19.09
CA VAL A 76 20.10 3.64 -18.28
C VAL A 76 20.31 4.02 -16.83
N GLN A 77 19.24 4.00 -16.05
CA GLN A 77 19.23 4.35 -14.63
C GLN A 77 19.62 3.18 -13.77
N HIS A 78 19.28 1.94 -14.21
CA HIS A 78 19.46 0.71 -13.47
C HIS A 78 19.86 -0.46 -14.39
N MET A 79 20.79 -1.28 -13.93
CA MET A 79 21.36 -2.38 -14.73
C MET A 79 20.80 -3.76 -14.37
N GLU A 80 19.80 -3.86 -13.50
CA GLU A 80 19.12 -5.12 -13.27
C GLU A 80 18.47 -5.61 -14.57
N PRO A 81 18.53 -6.94 -14.88
CA PRO A 81 18.12 -7.46 -16.19
C PRO A 81 16.70 -7.14 -16.61
N ASP A 82 15.77 -6.98 -15.67
CA ASP A 82 14.38 -6.61 -15.96
C ASP A 82 14.21 -5.15 -16.46
N HIS A 83 15.28 -4.33 -16.38
CA HIS A 83 15.35 -2.97 -16.93
C HIS A 83 16.45 -2.80 -17.95
N SER A 84 17.36 -3.76 -18.09
CA SER A 84 18.55 -3.60 -18.94
C SER A 84 18.71 -4.67 -20.02
N ALA A 85 18.02 -5.81 -19.92
CA ALA A 85 18.23 -6.94 -20.82
C ALA A 85 17.99 -6.62 -22.31
N ASN A 86 17.21 -5.61 -22.61
CA ASN A 86 16.89 -5.20 -23.96
C ASN A 86 17.83 -4.12 -24.55
N ILE A 87 18.86 -3.69 -23.86
CA ILE A 87 19.81 -2.68 -24.37
C ILE A 87 20.40 -3.11 -25.72
N GLU A 88 20.88 -4.36 -25.86
CA GLU A 88 21.41 -4.84 -27.13
C GLU A 88 20.35 -4.87 -28.26
N ASN A 89 19.14 -5.31 -27.95
CA ASN A 89 18.05 -5.38 -28.93
C ASN A 89 17.64 -3.99 -29.39
N PHE A 90 17.62 -3.03 -28.46
CA PHE A 90 17.36 -1.63 -28.78
C PHE A 90 18.45 -1.03 -29.67
N MET A 91 19.72 -1.25 -29.33
CA MET A 91 20.86 -0.76 -30.11
C MET A 91 20.97 -1.41 -31.50
N LYS A 92 20.54 -2.67 -31.66
CA LYS A 92 20.39 -3.31 -33.00
C LYS A 92 19.35 -2.60 -33.86
N LYS A 93 18.25 -2.13 -33.27
CA LYS A 93 17.17 -1.41 -33.98
C LYS A 93 17.50 0.07 -34.21
N TYR A 94 18.17 0.71 -33.26
CA TYR A 94 18.52 2.14 -33.29
C TYR A 94 20.03 2.36 -33.07
N PRO A 95 20.89 1.95 -34.00
CA PRO A 95 22.34 1.88 -33.80
C PRO A 95 23.04 3.24 -33.62
N GLN A 96 22.38 4.34 -33.98
CA GLN A 96 22.91 5.71 -33.79
C GLN A 96 22.66 6.27 -32.40
N THR A 97 21.83 5.60 -31.57
CA THR A 97 21.50 6.06 -30.23
C THR A 97 22.73 6.08 -29.32
N ILE A 98 22.83 7.08 -28.46
CA ILE A 98 23.85 7.22 -27.43
C ILE A 98 23.32 6.64 -26.13
N ILE A 99 24.00 5.66 -25.57
CA ILE A 99 23.68 5.12 -24.25
C ILE A 99 24.25 6.06 -23.19
N VAL A 100 23.40 6.52 -22.27
CA VAL A 100 23.78 7.42 -21.18
C VAL A 100 23.69 6.67 -19.86
N GLY A 101 24.75 6.68 -19.09
CA GLY A 101 24.85 6.02 -17.79
C GLY A 101 26.08 6.49 -17.02
N ASN A 102 26.28 6.01 -15.81
CA ASN A 102 27.50 6.29 -15.05
C ASN A 102 28.59 5.21 -15.29
N ASP A 103 29.78 5.42 -14.75
CA ASP A 103 30.91 4.47 -14.91
C ASP A 103 30.54 3.03 -14.49
N LYS A 104 29.76 2.86 -13.44
CA LYS A 104 29.34 1.53 -12.96
C LYS A 104 28.32 0.89 -13.89
N THR A 105 27.40 1.69 -14.45
CA THR A 105 26.46 1.25 -15.48
C THR A 105 27.20 0.56 -16.62
N PHE A 106 28.22 1.20 -17.19
CA PHE A 106 28.98 0.63 -18.29
C PHE A 106 29.81 -0.58 -17.87
N LYS A 107 30.35 -0.56 -16.65
CA LYS A 107 31.02 -1.74 -16.09
C LYS A 107 30.08 -2.94 -15.99
N PHE A 108 28.86 -2.76 -15.50
CA PHE A 108 27.90 -3.85 -15.40
C PHE A 108 27.39 -4.28 -16.78
N MET A 109 27.19 -3.34 -17.67
CA MET A 109 26.81 -3.61 -19.06
C MET A 109 27.83 -4.54 -19.74
N SER A 110 29.15 -4.30 -19.58
CA SER A 110 30.18 -5.18 -20.13
C SER A 110 30.17 -6.58 -19.49
N GLN A 111 29.76 -6.70 -18.24
CA GLN A 111 29.62 -7.98 -17.54
C GLN A 111 28.40 -8.78 -18.01
N PHE A 112 27.26 -8.13 -18.21
CA PHE A 112 26.03 -8.79 -18.68
C PHE A 112 26.10 -9.20 -20.13
N PHE A 113 26.54 -8.30 -21.02
CA PHE A 113 26.50 -8.55 -22.47
C PHE A 113 27.78 -9.17 -23.01
N ARG A 114 28.87 -9.18 -22.21
CA ARG A 114 30.18 -9.67 -22.67
C ARG A 114 30.63 -9.02 -23.97
N ASN A 115 30.21 -7.78 -24.21
CA ASN A 115 30.41 -7.05 -25.44
C ASN A 115 30.94 -5.65 -25.09
N ASP A 116 32.19 -5.38 -25.46
CA ASP A 116 32.83 -4.08 -25.26
C ASP A 116 32.58 -3.12 -26.43
N SER A 117 31.71 -3.48 -27.38
CA SER A 117 31.50 -2.77 -28.64
C SER A 117 30.34 -1.76 -28.64
N PHE A 118 29.82 -1.38 -27.49
CA PHE A 118 28.91 -0.23 -27.43
C PHE A 118 29.71 1.05 -27.68
N LEU A 119 29.77 1.47 -28.96
CA LEU A 119 30.61 2.57 -29.41
C LEU A 119 30.07 3.96 -29.05
N ASN A 120 28.73 4.07 -28.90
CA ASN A 120 28.07 5.34 -28.63
C ASN A 120 27.65 5.41 -27.17
N THR A 121 28.52 5.88 -26.28
CA THR A 121 28.25 6.01 -24.85
C THR A 121 28.56 7.42 -24.35
N LEU A 122 27.76 7.87 -23.38
CA LEU A 122 27.95 9.10 -22.63
C LEU A 122 28.01 8.80 -21.14
N VAL A 123 29.20 8.93 -20.55
CA VAL A 123 29.36 8.76 -19.10
C VAL A 123 28.99 10.05 -18.40
N VAL A 124 28.05 9.96 -17.45
CA VAL A 124 27.61 11.10 -16.63
C VAL A 124 28.06 10.96 -15.19
N LYS A 125 28.17 12.10 -14.50
CA LYS A 125 28.50 12.21 -13.08
C LYS A 125 27.29 12.72 -12.30
N ASN A 126 27.37 12.59 -10.98
CA ASN A 126 26.33 13.12 -10.11
C ASN A 126 26.18 14.65 -10.28
N GLY A 127 24.98 15.10 -10.61
CA GLY A 127 24.67 16.50 -10.85
C GLY A 127 24.90 16.97 -12.30
N ASP A 128 25.42 16.12 -13.18
CA ASP A 128 25.54 16.46 -14.61
C ASP A 128 24.15 16.65 -15.23
N THR A 129 24.08 17.44 -16.28
CA THR A 129 22.85 17.72 -17.00
C THR A 129 22.95 17.35 -18.48
N LEU A 130 21.82 16.95 -19.07
CA LEU A 130 21.68 16.69 -20.51
C LEU A 130 20.47 17.45 -21.04
N SER A 131 20.72 18.35 -22.00
CA SER A 131 19.65 19.08 -22.69
C SER A 131 19.11 18.24 -23.85
N LEU A 132 17.77 18.16 -23.95
CA LEU A 132 17.07 17.59 -25.10
C LEU A 132 16.44 18.66 -26.01
N GLY A 133 16.53 19.93 -25.60
CA GLY A 133 15.88 21.09 -26.18
C GLY A 133 15.27 21.94 -25.07
N LYS A 134 13.95 21.81 -24.84
CA LYS A 134 13.26 22.42 -23.70
C LYS A 134 13.49 21.65 -22.40
N HIS A 135 13.53 20.33 -22.50
CA HIS A 135 13.79 19.44 -21.39
C HIS A 135 15.28 19.46 -21.01
N THR A 136 15.55 19.56 -19.71
CA THR A 136 16.89 19.42 -19.16
C THR A 136 16.85 18.31 -18.09
N LEU A 137 17.53 17.23 -18.38
CA LEU A 137 17.66 16.08 -17.50
C LEU A 137 18.84 16.28 -16.57
N THR A 138 18.63 16.18 -15.26
CA THR A 138 19.69 16.22 -14.23
C THR A 138 19.84 14.83 -13.62
N PHE A 139 21.08 14.30 -13.60
CA PHE A 139 21.35 12.96 -13.06
C PHE A 139 21.75 13.04 -11.60
N VAL A 140 20.99 12.33 -10.74
CA VAL A 140 21.20 12.28 -9.30
C VAL A 140 21.53 10.85 -8.89
N PHE A 141 22.76 10.62 -8.44
CA PHE A 141 23.17 9.27 -8.05
C PHE A 141 22.48 8.82 -6.77
N ALA A 142 21.93 7.62 -6.82
CA ALA A 142 21.19 6.97 -5.73
C ALA A 142 21.80 5.59 -5.39
N PRO A 143 23.12 5.51 -5.07
CA PRO A 143 23.80 4.24 -4.89
C PRO A 143 23.17 3.43 -3.76
N MET A 144 23.04 2.12 -3.97
CA MET A 144 22.41 1.15 -3.07
C MET A 144 20.88 1.35 -2.89
N ILE A 145 20.23 1.99 -3.87
CA ILE A 145 18.78 2.04 -3.96
C ILE A 145 18.35 1.38 -5.30
N HIS A 146 18.48 0.04 -5.54
CA HIS A 146 19.08 -0.85 -4.50
C HIS A 146 20.48 -1.36 -4.92
N TRP A 147 20.94 -1.09 -6.15
CA TRP A 147 22.28 -1.43 -6.63
C TRP A 147 23.23 -0.22 -6.60
N PRO A 148 24.57 -0.44 -6.68
CA PRO A 148 25.53 0.64 -6.48
C PRO A 148 25.66 1.63 -7.66
N GLU A 149 25.11 1.31 -8.85
CA GLU A 149 25.12 2.16 -10.04
C GLU A 149 23.84 2.97 -10.20
N VAL A 150 22.81 2.72 -9.41
CA VAL A 150 21.50 3.37 -9.58
C VAL A 150 21.64 4.88 -9.59
N MET A 151 20.99 5.51 -10.55
CA MET A 151 20.81 6.96 -10.63
C MET A 151 19.37 7.30 -10.91
N PHE A 152 18.90 8.40 -10.35
CA PHE A 152 17.62 9.03 -10.69
C PHE A 152 17.87 10.08 -11.77
N THR A 153 16.83 10.38 -12.54
CA THR A 153 16.87 11.44 -13.54
C THR A 153 15.73 12.42 -13.27
N TYR A 154 16.08 13.68 -13.03
CA TYR A 154 15.09 14.74 -12.83
C TYR A 154 14.96 15.58 -14.10
N ASP A 155 13.76 15.66 -14.64
CA ASP A 155 13.39 16.53 -15.72
C ASP A 155 12.78 17.84 -15.16
N SER A 156 13.48 18.93 -15.37
CA SER A 156 13.08 20.22 -14.82
C SER A 156 11.95 20.90 -15.60
N PHE A 157 11.70 20.52 -16.86
CA PHE A 157 10.65 21.12 -17.69
C PHE A 157 9.25 20.61 -17.27
N ASP A 158 9.08 19.30 -17.21
CA ASP A 158 7.81 18.67 -16.80
C ASP A 158 7.76 18.41 -15.28
N LYS A 159 8.83 18.75 -14.52
CA LYS A 159 8.97 18.51 -13.07
C LYS A 159 8.76 17.06 -12.69
N VAL A 160 9.37 16.16 -13.45
CA VAL A 160 9.22 14.72 -13.33
C VAL A 160 10.51 14.11 -12.78
N LEU A 161 10.36 13.23 -11.79
CA LEU A 161 11.45 12.41 -11.27
C LEU A 161 11.30 10.97 -11.78
N PHE A 162 12.23 10.51 -12.60
CA PHE A 162 12.41 9.10 -12.90
C PHE A 162 13.26 8.51 -11.78
N SER A 163 12.69 7.63 -10.99
CA SER A 163 13.24 7.25 -9.69
C SER A 163 13.86 5.85 -9.65
N ALA A 164 14.17 5.26 -10.80
CA ALA A 164 14.55 3.86 -10.88
C ALA A 164 13.55 3.00 -10.08
N ASP A 165 14.01 2.06 -9.27
CA ASP A 165 13.15 1.19 -8.45
C ASP A 165 12.53 1.88 -7.23
N ALA A 166 13.06 3.02 -6.83
CA ALA A 166 12.46 3.74 -5.71
C ALA A 166 11.02 4.16 -6.04
N PHE A 167 10.15 4.07 -5.04
CA PHE A 167 8.70 4.29 -5.16
C PHE A 167 7.94 3.25 -5.98
N GLY A 168 8.63 2.19 -6.43
CA GLY A 168 8.02 1.05 -7.09
C GLY A 168 7.15 0.20 -6.16
N LYS A 169 6.38 -0.68 -6.75
CA LYS A 169 5.58 -1.70 -6.04
C LYS A 169 5.49 -2.98 -6.86
N PHE A 170 5.19 -4.09 -6.22
CA PHE A 170 4.75 -5.29 -6.91
C PHE A 170 3.37 -5.08 -7.56
N GLY A 171 3.12 -5.81 -8.65
CA GLY A 171 1.87 -5.80 -9.38
C GLY A 171 1.92 -5.07 -10.72
N ALA A 172 1.14 -5.55 -11.69
CA ALA A 172 0.97 -4.96 -13.00
C ALA A 172 0.15 -3.65 -12.93
N ASN A 173 0.44 -2.69 -13.81
CA ASN A 173 -0.17 -1.35 -13.80
C ASN A 173 -1.65 -1.31 -14.22
N ASP A 174 -2.13 -2.36 -14.85
CA ASP A 174 -3.53 -2.53 -15.28
C ASP A 174 -4.39 -3.26 -14.23
N VAL A 175 -3.80 -3.71 -13.12
CA VAL A 175 -4.52 -4.23 -11.96
C VAL A 175 -4.79 -3.12 -10.96
N LYS A 176 -6.05 -2.92 -10.61
CA LYS A 176 -6.46 -1.88 -9.66
C LYS A 176 -6.29 -2.38 -8.23
N GLU A 177 -5.29 -1.87 -7.54
CA GLU A 177 -5.01 -2.15 -6.13
C GLU A 177 -4.40 -0.93 -5.43
N ASP A 178 -4.43 -0.92 -4.09
CA ASP A 178 -3.76 0.13 -3.31
C ASP A 178 -2.24 0.05 -3.48
N TRP A 179 -1.59 1.23 -3.51
CA TRP A 179 -0.14 1.30 -3.65
C TRP A 179 0.58 0.84 -2.37
N GLY A 180 0.01 1.13 -1.19
CA GLY A 180 0.73 1.13 0.08
C GLY A 180 1.30 -0.23 0.50
N ASP A 181 0.50 -1.31 0.50
CA ASP A 181 0.93 -2.62 1.02
C ASP A 181 1.97 -3.28 0.10
N GLU A 182 1.74 -3.28 -1.22
CA GLU A 182 2.68 -3.87 -2.17
C GLU A 182 3.94 -3.02 -2.34
N ALA A 183 3.86 -1.70 -2.20
CA ALA A 183 5.03 -0.82 -2.19
C ALA A 183 5.86 -1.01 -0.91
N ARG A 184 5.24 -1.20 0.27
CA ARG A 184 5.96 -1.54 1.50
C ARG A 184 6.67 -2.89 1.36
N ARG A 185 5.95 -3.90 0.85
CA ARG A 185 6.49 -5.23 0.64
C ARG A 185 7.69 -5.20 -0.33
N TYR A 186 7.57 -4.45 -1.42
CA TYR A 186 8.64 -4.18 -2.38
C TYR A 186 9.83 -3.47 -1.69
N TYR A 187 9.58 -2.33 -1.04
CA TYR A 187 10.61 -1.55 -0.36
C TYR A 187 11.36 -2.38 0.69
N ILE A 188 10.65 -3.03 1.61
CA ILE A 188 11.28 -3.84 2.68
C ILE A 188 12.02 -5.04 2.10
N GLY A 189 11.47 -5.67 1.07
CA GLY A 189 12.10 -6.81 0.39
C GLY A 189 13.44 -6.45 -0.23
N ILE A 190 13.49 -5.38 -0.97
CA ILE A 190 14.56 -5.04 -1.91
C ILE A 190 15.48 -3.92 -1.37
N VAL A 191 14.90 -2.84 -0.85
CA VAL A 191 15.63 -1.64 -0.40
C VAL A 191 15.82 -1.58 1.12
N GLY A 192 15.05 -2.32 1.91
CA GLY A 192 14.89 -2.15 3.37
C GLY A 192 16.20 -2.09 4.18
N LYS A 193 17.27 -2.75 3.72
CA LYS A 193 18.61 -2.66 4.34
C LYS A 193 19.21 -1.26 4.29
N TYR A 194 18.86 -0.46 3.29
CA TYR A 194 19.55 0.77 2.90
C TYR A 194 18.82 2.05 3.30
N GLY A 195 18.11 2.03 4.41
CA GLY A 195 17.30 3.16 4.89
C GLY A 195 18.06 4.48 5.00
N VAL A 196 19.36 4.45 5.38
CA VAL A 196 20.21 5.65 5.43
C VAL A 196 20.39 6.27 4.05
N GLN A 197 20.64 5.45 3.02
CA GLN A 197 20.80 5.90 1.64
C GLN A 197 19.50 6.50 1.11
N VAL A 198 18.37 5.85 1.39
CA VAL A 198 17.04 6.38 1.03
C VAL A 198 16.77 7.71 1.70
N LYS A 199 17.05 7.85 3.01
CA LYS A 199 16.90 9.13 3.71
C LYS A 199 17.74 10.25 3.08
N ASN A 200 18.97 9.95 2.69
CA ASN A 200 19.86 10.93 2.05
C ASN A 200 19.30 11.40 0.69
N ILE A 201 18.77 10.48 -0.12
CA ILE A 201 18.21 10.84 -1.43
C ILE A 201 16.89 11.60 -1.28
N LEU A 202 16.04 11.25 -0.31
CA LEU A 202 14.82 12.01 0.00
C LEU A 202 15.15 13.45 0.40
N ASN A 203 16.19 13.66 1.22
CA ASN A 203 16.66 14.99 1.60
C ASN A 203 17.19 15.77 0.38
N ALA A 204 17.93 15.13 -0.52
CA ALA A 204 18.41 15.77 -1.74
C ALA A 204 17.25 16.14 -2.68
N ALA A 205 16.26 15.25 -2.81
CA ALA A 205 15.08 15.50 -3.65
C ALA A 205 14.12 16.56 -3.06
N SER A 206 14.17 16.84 -1.76
CA SER A 206 13.28 17.82 -1.11
C SER A 206 13.47 19.26 -1.60
N THR A 207 14.58 19.54 -2.28
CA THR A 207 14.87 20.87 -2.89
C THR A 207 14.35 20.98 -4.32
N LEU A 208 13.86 19.88 -4.90
CA LEU A 208 13.34 19.84 -6.27
C LEU A 208 11.81 20.02 -6.27
N GLU A 209 11.33 20.71 -7.27
CA GLU A 209 9.89 20.83 -7.50
C GLU A 209 9.41 19.64 -8.34
N ILE A 210 8.82 18.63 -7.67
CA ILE A 210 8.42 17.37 -8.31
C ILE A 210 6.89 17.30 -8.35
N GLU A 211 6.33 17.15 -9.55
CA GLU A 211 4.89 16.96 -9.76
C GLU A 211 4.53 15.48 -10.00
N LYS A 212 5.46 14.70 -10.54
CA LYS A 212 5.28 13.27 -10.78
C LYS A 212 6.55 12.49 -10.46
N ILE A 213 6.36 11.26 -9.95
CA ILE A 213 7.43 10.26 -9.82
C ILE A 213 7.10 9.10 -10.74
N LEU A 214 8.05 8.71 -11.55
CA LEU A 214 7.97 7.64 -12.55
C LEU A 214 8.94 6.52 -12.16
N PRO A 215 8.49 5.54 -11.36
CA PRO A 215 9.32 4.40 -10.98
C PRO A 215 9.44 3.39 -12.13
N LEU A 216 10.40 2.48 -12.04
CA LEU A 216 10.57 1.37 -12.98
C LEU A 216 9.53 0.25 -12.78
N HIS A 217 8.87 0.19 -11.61
CA HIS A 217 7.75 -0.71 -11.32
C HIS A 217 6.56 0.05 -10.74
N GLY A 218 5.35 -0.43 -11.04
CA GLY A 218 4.12 0.14 -10.49
C GLY A 218 3.67 1.44 -11.17
N PRO A 219 2.69 2.14 -10.61
CA PRO A 219 2.03 3.26 -11.26
C PRO A 219 2.86 4.55 -11.21
N VAL A 220 2.58 5.46 -12.13
CA VAL A 220 3.02 6.86 -12.04
C VAL A 220 2.36 7.51 -10.82
N LEU A 221 3.17 8.08 -9.94
CA LEU A 221 2.71 8.81 -8.76
C LEU A 221 2.61 10.29 -9.11
N SER A 222 1.46 10.89 -8.86
CA SER A 222 1.19 12.30 -9.18
C SER A 222 0.92 13.11 -7.93
N ALA A 223 1.21 14.40 -7.97
CA ALA A 223 0.93 15.32 -6.87
C ALA A 223 -0.56 15.27 -6.43
N PRO A 224 -0.85 15.37 -5.11
CA PRO A 224 0.09 15.64 -4.02
C PRO A 224 0.92 14.41 -3.62
N LEU A 225 2.24 14.54 -3.60
CA LEU A 225 3.18 13.44 -3.34
C LEU A 225 3.42 13.16 -1.83
N THR A 226 2.84 13.97 -0.95
CA THR A 226 3.07 13.93 0.50
C THR A 226 2.89 12.54 1.08
N HIS A 227 1.81 11.85 0.73
CA HIS A 227 1.51 10.50 1.22
C HIS A 227 2.63 9.49 0.90
N TYR A 228 3.17 9.51 -0.31
CA TYR A 228 4.23 8.61 -0.75
C TYR A 228 5.57 8.92 -0.06
N LEU A 229 5.89 10.21 0.06
CA LEU A 229 7.13 10.68 0.71
C LEU A 229 7.11 10.40 2.23
N GLU A 230 5.97 10.58 2.89
CA GLU A 230 5.79 10.24 4.30
C GLU A 230 6.00 8.74 4.54
N LYS A 231 5.38 7.87 3.74
CA LYS A 231 5.58 6.42 3.85
C LYS A 231 7.04 6.03 3.64
N TYR A 232 7.68 6.54 2.58
CA TYR A 232 9.11 6.30 2.34
C TYR A 232 9.99 6.79 3.49
N THR A 233 9.66 7.94 4.09
CA THR A 233 10.37 8.46 5.26
C THR A 233 10.23 7.53 6.47
N VAL A 234 9.01 7.04 6.73
CA VAL A 234 8.75 6.07 7.80
C VAL A 234 9.55 4.79 7.58
N TRP A 235 9.53 4.24 6.37
CA TRP A 235 10.26 3.01 6.04
C TRP A 235 11.78 3.20 6.12
N ALA A 236 12.31 4.31 5.58
CA ALA A 236 13.74 4.62 5.61
C ALA A 236 14.30 4.88 7.02
N THR A 237 13.45 5.29 7.94
CA THR A 237 13.81 5.50 9.35
C THR A 237 13.44 4.34 10.26
N TYR A 238 12.90 3.26 9.69
CA TYR A 238 12.40 2.10 10.44
C TYR A 238 11.35 2.49 11.50
N GLY A 239 10.51 3.46 11.14
CA GLY A 239 9.44 3.97 11.98
C GLY A 239 8.28 2.98 12.13
N ILE A 240 7.30 3.39 12.93
CA ILE A 240 6.05 2.65 13.11
C ILE A 240 5.02 3.25 12.16
N GLU A 241 4.42 2.42 11.33
CA GLU A 241 3.42 2.85 10.36
C GLU A 241 1.99 2.63 10.88
N LYS A 242 1.82 1.58 11.71
CA LYS A 242 0.51 1.17 12.22
C LYS A 242 0.56 0.86 13.71
N GLU A 243 -0.34 1.44 14.46
CA GLU A 243 -0.53 1.12 15.86
C GLU A 243 -1.25 -0.22 16.02
N GLY A 244 -0.76 -1.04 16.96
CA GLY A 244 -1.29 -2.35 17.22
C GLY A 244 -0.23 -3.40 17.47
N VAL A 245 -0.62 -4.67 17.41
CA VAL A 245 0.25 -5.82 17.66
C VAL A 245 0.15 -6.81 16.50
N LEU A 246 1.31 -7.17 15.97
CA LEU A 246 1.45 -8.29 15.04
C LEU A 246 1.79 -9.55 15.81
N ILE A 247 1.06 -10.65 15.58
CA ILE A 247 1.36 -11.97 16.11
C ILE A 247 1.84 -12.85 14.96
N VAL A 248 3.06 -13.37 15.07
CA VAL A 248 3.65 -14.29 14.09
C VAL A 248 3.94 -15.61 14.77
N TYR A 249 3.41 -16.69 14.24
CA TYR A 249 3.60 -17.99 14.87
C TYR A 249 3.94 -19.11 13.89
N THR A 250 4.51 -20.18 14.45
CA THR A 250 4.60 -21.50 13.85
C THR A 250 3.98 -22.52 14.80
N SER A 251 3.37 -23.57 14.28
CA SER A 251 2.76 -24.61 15.10
C SER A 251 2.78 -25.95 14.39
N ILE A 252 3.16 -27.02 15.09
CA ILE A 252 3.21 -28.38 14.53
C ILE A 252 1.84 -29.06 14.68
N TYR A 253 1.33 -29.17 15.90
CA TYR A 253 0.08 -29.88 16.24
C TYR A 253 -1.02 -28.97 16.80
N GLY A 254 -0.91 -27.64 16.64
CA GLY A 254 -1.95 -26.69 17.04
C GLY A 254 -1.76 -26.06 18.43
N ASN A 255 -0.89 -26.59 19.31
CA ASN A 255 -0.76 -26.05 20.67
C ASN A 255 -0.18 -24.63 20.69
N THR A 256 0.87 -24.36 19.92
CA THR A 256 1.42 -22.99 19.80
C THR A 256 0.43 -22.04 19.12
N LYS A 257 -0.30 -22.54 18.11
CA LYS A 257 -1.41 -21.79 17.49
C LYS A 257 -2.46 -21.38 18.54
N SER A 258 -2.89 -22.33 19.39
CA SER A 258 -3.88 -22.03 20.44
C SER A 258 -3.40 -20.95 21.42
N ALA A 259 -2.10 -20.94 21.75
CA ALA A 259 -1.51 -19.89 22.57
C ALA A 259 -1.50 -18.51 21.87
N ALA A 260 -1.14 -18.50 20.58
CA ALA A 260 -1.16 -17.28 19.77
C ALA A 260 -2.59 -16.71 19.59
N GLU A 261 -3.58 -17.58 19.38
CA GLU A 261 -4.99 -17.20 19.31
C GLU A 261 -5.53 -16.69 20.66
N LEU A 262 -5.11 -17.30 21.78
CA LEU A 262 -5.43 -16.78 23.10
C LEU A 262 -4.86 -15.37 23.31
N LEU A 263 -3.59 -15.14 22.94
CA LEU A 263 -2.98 -13.82 22.99
C LEU A 263 -3.75 -12.80 22.15
N LYS A 264 -4.13 -13.16 20.91
CA LYS A 264 -4.97 -12.33 20.04
C LYS A 264 -6.26 -11.91 20.74
N ASN A 265 -6.96 -12.89 21.33
CA ASN A 265 -8.23 -12.64 22.00
C ASN A 265 -8.07 -11.73 23.22
N GLU A 266 -7.01 -11.89 24.00
CA GLU A 266 -6.73 -11.02 25.14
C GLU A 266 -6.36 -9.58 24.69
N LEU A 267 -5.57 -9.43 23.62
CA LEU A 267 -5.26 -8.10 23.04
C LEU A 267 -6.53 -7.38 22.53
N LEU A 268 -7.42 -8.09 21.85
CA LEU A 268 -8.71 -7.53 21.39
C LEU A 268 -9.58 -7.09 22.57
N LYS A 269 -9.64 -7.88 23.66
CA LYS A 269 -10.38 -7.50 24.89
C LYS A 269 -9.80 -6.24 25.55
N LEU A 270 -8.50 -6.00 25.40
CA LEU A 270 -7.81 -4.82 25.92
C LEU A 270 -7.98 -3.58 25.00
N GLY A 271 -8.72 -3.67 23.90
CA GLY A 271 -8.95 -2.55 22.99
C GLY A 271 -7.73 -2.18 22.15
N THR A 272 -6.83 -3.15 21.85
CA THR A 272 -5.69 -2.91 20.97
C THR A 272 -6.19 -2.49 19.58
N PRO A 273 -5.71 -1.37 19.00
CA PRO A 273 -6.27 -0.78 17.79
C PRO A 273 -6.27 -1.71 16.57
N SER A 274 -5.22 -2.53 16.43
CA SER A 274 -5.09 -3.54 15.38
C SER A 274 -4.38 -4.77 15.91
N VAL A 275 -4.92 -5.95 15.63
CA VAL A 275 -4.27 -7.23 15.99
C VAL A 275 -4.33 -8.15 14.76
N GLU A 276 -3.20 -8.30 14.10
CA GLU A 276 -3.03 -9.25 13.00
C GLU A 276 -2.29 -10.50 13.47
N ILE A 277 -2.61 -11.66 12.90
CA ILE A 277 -2.00 -12.93 13.24
C ILE A 277 -1.67 -13.73 11.98
N TYR A 278 -0.43 -14.21 11.89
CA TYR A 278 0.07 -14.95 10.74
C TYR A 278 0.69 -16.31 11.14
N ASP A 279 0.29 -17.35 10.42
CA ASP A 279 0.93 -18.67 10.44
C ASP A 279 2.01 -18.71 9.35
N LEU A 280 3.28 -18.70 9.73
CA LEU A 280 4.39 -18.67 8.78
C LEU A 280 4.43 -19.86 7.82
N ALA A 281 3.83 -20.98 8.20
CA ALA A 281 3.75 -22.15 7.33
C ALA A 281 2.68 -22.02 6.23
N ARG A 282 1.78 -21.03 6.32
CA ARG A 282 0.62 -20.86 5.44
C ARG A 282 0.47 -19.45 4.88
N SER A 283 1.43 -18.58 5.20
CA SER A 283 1.45 -17.19 4.73
C SER A 283 2.64 -16.96 3.79
N ASP A 284 2.52 -16.00 2.89
CA ASP A 284 3.67 -15.54 2.14
C ASP A 284 4.70 -14.89 3.07
N MET A 285 5.94 -15.38 3.04
CA MET A 285 7.00 -14.95 3.94
C MET A 285 7.32 -13.46 3.76
N ALA A 286 7.31 -12.96 2.53
CA ALA A 286 7.62 -11.56 2.24
C ALA A 286 6.51 -10.63 2.72
N GLU A 287 5.25 -11.06 2.65
CA GLU A 287 4.11 -10.34 3.22
C GLU A 287 4.28 -10.19 4.74
N VAL A 288 4.57 -11.30 5.45
CA VAL A 288 4.72 -11.26 6.92
C VAL A 288 5.94 -10.44 7.35
N VAL A 289 7.04 -10.49 6.59
CA VAL A 289 8.20 -9.62 6.81
C VAL A 289 7.81 -8.15 6.64
N GLY A 290 7.12 -7.79 5.57
CA GLY A 290 6.61 -6.42 5.37
C GLY A 290 5.72 -5.94 6.53
N LYS A 291 4.82 -6.81 7.01
CA LYS A 291 3.98 -6.55 8.18
C LYS A 291 4.80 -6.36 9.47
N ALA A 292 5.90 -7.09 9.65
CA ALA A 292 6.75 -6.91 10.82
C ALA A 292 7.39 -5.50 10.87
N PHE A 293 7.67 -4.89 9.73
CA PHE A 293 8.15 -3.52 9.68
C PHE A 293 7.04 -2.49 9.91
N GLU A 294 5.80 -2.79 9.54
CA GLU A 294 4.63 -1.92 9.71
C GLU A 294 4.31 -1.66 11.19
N TYR A 295 4.41 -2.69 12.05
CA TYR A 295 4.06 -2.64 13.47
C TYR A 295 5.25 -2.32 14.37
N GLY A 296 4.98 -1.59 15.47
CA GLY A 296 5.95 -1.35 16.53
C GLY A 296 6.06 -2.46 17.56
N ARG A 297 5.04 -3.32 17.69
CA ARG A 297 4.94 -4.38 18.70
C ARG A 297 4.60 -5.70 18.06
N ILE A 298 5.40 -6.72 18.39
CA ILE A 298 5.31 -8.03 17.74
C ILE A 298 5.37 -9.12 18.80
N ALA A 299 4.49 -10.10 18.68
CA ALA A 299 4.57 -11.34 19.44
C ALA A 299 5.06 -12.47 18.53
N LEU A 300 6.10 -13.16 18.94
CA LEU A 300 6.67 -14.31 18.24
C LEU A 300 6.36 -15.60 19.03
N ALA A 301 5.66 -16.54 18.40
CA ALA A 301 5.32 -17.81 19.03
C ALA A 301 5.85 -18.99 18.22
N SER A 302 6.75 -19.79 18.81
CA SER A 302 7.40 -20.89 18.11
C SER A 302 7.55 -22.14 18.97
N PRO A 303 7.34 -23.35 18.40
CA PRO A 303 7.80 -24.57 19.05
C PRO A 303 9.31 -24.71 18.90
N THR A 304 9.91 -25.41 19.85
CA THR A 304 11.27 -25.95 19.73
C THR A 304 11.25 -27.17 18.81
N TYR A 305 12.15 -27.23 17.85
CA TYR A 305 12.29 -28.35 16.93
C TYR A 305 13.76 -28.78 16.81
N ASN A 306 14.07 -30.02 17.13
CA ASN A 306 15.46 -30.53 17.17
C ASN A 306 16.42 -29.67 18.01
N MET A 307 15.95 -29.15 19.15
CA MET A 307 16.68 -28.16 19.99
C MET A 307 17.02 -26.83 19.30
N GLU A 308 16.39 -26.53 18.17
CA GLU A 308 16.54 -25.32 17.39
C GLU A 308 15.19 -24.63 17.18
N LEU A 309 15.18 -23.52 16.46
CA LEU A 309 13.94 -22.88 16.00
C LEU A 309 13.25 -23.75 14.94
N PHE A 310 11.93 -23.67 14.93
CA PHE A 310 11.18 -24.24 13.81
C PHE A 310 11.58 -23.54 12.50
N PRO A 311 11.81 -24.28 11.39
CA PRO A 311 12.45 -23.73 10.19
C PRO A 311 11.84 -22.44 9.64
N TYR A 312 10.53 -22.32 9.59
CA TYR A 312 9.87 -21.09 9.11
C TYR A 312 10.10 -19.89 10.05
N MET A 313 10.17 -20.11 11.37
CA MET A 313 10.49 -19.03 12.31
C MET A 313 11.95 -18.60 12.18
N ASP A 314 12.84 -19.54 11.98
CA ASP A 314 14.27 -19.26 11.76
C ASP A 314 14.48 -18.45 10.48
N GLN A 315 13.85 -18.86 9.40
CA GLN A 315 13.88 -18.14 8.12
C GLN A 315 13.29 -16.72 8.26
N PHE A 316 12.17 -16.59 8.96
CA PHE A 316 11.54 -15.28 9.20
C PHE A 316 12.50 -14.33 9.93
N ILE A 317 13.09 -14.80 11.04
CA ILE A 317 14.05 -13.98 11.82
C ILE A 317 15.28 -13.63 10.97
N HIS A 318 15.80 -14.57 10.18
CA HIS A 318 16.90 -14.30 9.27
C HIS A 318 16.58 -13.18 8.30
N LYS A 319 15.39 -13.21 7.67
CA LYS A 319 14.92 -12.16 6.77
C LYS A 319 14.74 -10.80 7.46
N LEU A 320 14.37 -10.77 8.74
CA LEU A 320 14.32 -9.53 9.52
C LEU A 320 15.72 -8.96 9.76
N VAL A 321 16.67 -9.82 10.14
CA VAL A 321 18.06 -9.43 10.42
C VAL A 321 18.73 -8.84 9.16
N GLU A 322 18.57 -9.47 8.01
CA GLU A 322 19.13 -9.02 6.74
C GLU A 322 18.68 -7.60 6.36
N ARG A 323 17.49 -7.17 6.83
CA ARG A 323 16.84 -5.90 6.48
C ARG A 323 16.94 -4.82 7.54
N ASN A 324 17.90 -4.96 8.49
CA ASN A 324 18.10 -4.00 9.58
C ASN A 324 16.85 -3.77 10.46
N PHE A 325 16.07 -4.82 10.70
CA PHE A 325 14.90 -4.74 11.59
C PHE A 325 15.26 -4.13 12.95
N GLN A 326 14.54 -3.09 13.36
CA GLN A 326 14.89 -2.33 14.55
C GLN A 326 13.72 -1.54 15.11
N ASN A 327 13.91 -0.89 16.29
CA ASN A 327 12.90 -0.05 16.95
C ASN A 327 11.61 -0.80 17.28
N LYS A 328 11.70 -2.01 17.83
CA LYS A 328 10.55 -2.87 18.09
C LYS A 328 10.49 -3.38 19.51
N THR A 329 9.27 -3.60 20.00
CA THR A 329 8.99 -4.32 21.25
C THR A 329 8.53 -5.74 20.92
N ILE A 330 9.21 -6.74 21.46
CA ILE A 330 9.01 -8.15 21.14
C ILE A 330 8.51 -8.91 22.36
N GLY A 331 7.34 -9.53 22.28
CA GLY A 331 6.85 -10.55 23.17
C GLY A 331 7.12 -11.93 22.63
N ILE A 332 7.43 -12.92 23.49
CA ILE A 332 7.80 -14.26 23.04
C ILE A 332 6.99 -15.32 23.77
N ILE A 333 6.46 -16.28 22.98
CA ILE A 333 5.86 -17.53 23.46
C ILE A 333 6.71 -18.67 22.92
N SER A 334 7.35 -19.41 23.83
CA SER A 334 8.18 -20.57 23.55
C SER A 334 7.43 -21.84 23.90
N ASN A 335 7.39 -22.82 23.01
CA ASN A 335 6.76 -24.11 23.27
C ASN A 335 7.76 -25.27 23.10
N GLY A 336 7.68 -26.27 23.99
CA GLY A 336 8.46 -27.50 23.87
C GLY A 336 8.11 -28.48 24.98
N THR A 337 7.85 -29.73 24.65
CA THR A 337 7.35 -30.73 25.60
C THR A 337 8.31 -30.97 26.77
N TRP A 338 9.61 -30.97 26.54
CA TRP A 338 10.65 -31.23 27.56
C TRP A 338 11.70 -30.09 27.65
N ALA A 339 11.84 -29.26 26.59
CA ALA A 339 12.83 -28.21 26.55
C ALA A 339 12.36 -27.06 25.63
N PRO A 340 11.63 -26.06 26.15
CA PRO A 340 11.15 -24.90 25.36
C PRO A 340 12.30 -23.88 25.17
N VAL A 341 13.25 -24.16 24.26
CA VAL A 341 14.43 -23.32 24.01
C VAL A 341 14.22 -22.28 22.91
N SER A 342 13.14 -22.38 22.14
CA SER A 342 12.88 -21.47 21.01
C SER A 342 12.85 -20.00 21.42
N GLY A 343 12.34 -19.67 22.61
CA GLY A 343 12.31 -18.31 23.11
C GLY A 343 13.71 -17.72 23.35
N LYS A 344 14.63 -18.50 23.88
CA LYS A 344 16.03 -18.10 24.03
C LYS A 344 16.68 -17.86 22.68
N LEU A 345 16.50 -18.77 21.72
CA LEU A 345 17.09 -18.68 20.38
C LEU A 345 16.57 -17.46 19.60
N ILE A 346 15.28 -17.12 19.75
CA ILE A 346 14.71 -15.89 19.18
C ILE A 346 15.41 -14.66 19.75
N LYS A 347 15.55 -14.60 21.08
CA LYS A 347 16.22 -13.47 21.76
C LYS A 347 17.67 -13.34 21.32
N ASP A 348 18.42 -14.45 21.30
CA ASP A 348 19.84 -14.45 20.93
C ASP A 348 20.04 -13.89 19.52
N LYS A 349 19.20 -14.27 18.55
CA LYS A 349 19.27 -13.78 17.17
C LYS A 349 18.87 -12.30 17.05
N LEU A 350 17.81 -11.86 17.71
CA LEU A 350 17.29 -10.50 17.59
C LEU A 350 18.01 -9.49 18.49
N SER A 351 18.70 -9.93 19.58
CA SER A 351 19.46 -9.05 20.46
C SER A 351 20.65 -8.35 19.79
N LEU A 352 21.07 -8.84 18.63
CA LEU A 352 22.11 -8.24 17.81
C LEU A 352 21.60 -7.00 17.04
N LEU A 353 20.29 -6.78 17.01
CA LEU A 353 19.65 -5.71 16.27
C LEU A 353 19.47 -4.46 17.17
N LYS A 354 19.36 -3.32 16.51
CA LYS A 354 19.32 -2.03 17.16
C LYS A 354 17.93 -1.75 17.77
N ASN A 355 17.91 -1.27 19.02
CA ASN A 355 16.68 -0.82 19.70
C ASN A 355 15.57 -1.87 19.74
N ILE A 356 15.91 -3.14 20.02
CA ILE A 356 14.94 -4.19 20.30
C ILE A 356 14.71 -4.27 21.80
N THR A 357 13.46 -4.15 22.22
CA THR A 357 13.04 -4.32 23.61
C THR A 357 12.29 -5.64 23.73
N PHE A 358 12.76 -6.55 24.59
CA PHE A 358 12.06 -7.79 24.88
C PHE A 358 11.18 -7.63 26.11
N LEU A 359 9.96 -8.13 26.04
CA LEU A 359 9.08 -8.25 27.20
C LEU A 359 9.43 -9.50 28.00
N GLU A 360 9.56 -9.35 29.31
CA GLU A 360 9.91 -10.42 30.24
C GLU A 360 8.82 -10.61 31.29
N PRO A 361 8.53 -11.85 31.68
CA PRO A 361 9.18 -13.10 31.27
C PRO A 361 8.73 -13.60 29.89
N VAL A 362 9.57 -14.45 29.25
CA VAL A 362 9.14 -15.26 28.10
C VAL A 362 8.09 -16.26 28.57
N VAL A 363 6.97 -16.36 27.87
CA VAL A 363 5.94 -17.36 28.17
C VAL A 363 6.42 -18.74 27.70
N ASN A 364 6.67 -19.66 28.63
CA ASN A 364 7.15 -21.01 28.34
C ASN A 364 6.02 -22.03 28.49
N ILE A 365 5.68 -22.72 27.40
CA ILE A 365 4.61 -23.71 27.35
C ILE A 365 5.21 -25.09 27.21
N LEU A 366 4.74 -26.03 28.04
CA LEU A 366 5.09 -27.45 27.96
C LEU A 366 3.96 -28.21 27.27
N SER A 367 4.01 -28.23 25.93
CA SER A 367 3.00 -28.78 25.03
C SER A 367 1.72 -27.94 24.95
N SER A 368 0.72 -28.18 25.80
CA SER A 368 -0.55 -27.45 25.81
C SER A 368 -0.55 -26.31 26.84
N VAL A 369 -1.39 -25.30 26.60
CA VAL A 369 -1.56 -24.14 27.47
C VAL A 369 -2.16 -24.56 28.83
N SER A 370 -1.41 -24.39 29.91
CA SER A 370 -1.86 -24.62 31.30
C SER A 370 -2.68 -23.42 31.83
N ALA A 371 -3.21 -23.57 33.04
CA ALA A 371 -3.87 -22.45 33.74
C ALA A 371 -2.89 -21.30 34.02
N GLU A 372 -1.67 -21.60 34.44
CA GLU A 372 -0.59 -20.64 34.67
C GLU A 372 -0.21 -19.91 33.38
N ASN A 373 -0.01 -20.65 32.28
CA ASN A 373 0.30 -20.03 30.99
C ASN A 373 -0.81 -19.10 30.49
N LYS A 374 -2.09 -19.35 30.82
CA LYS A 374 -3.17 -18.40 30.49
C LYS A 374 -2.96 -17.05 31.20
N ASP A 375 -2.50 -17.04 32.43
CA ASP A 375 -2.25 -15.80 33.16
C ASP A 375 -0.98 -15.10 32.69
N GLU A 376 0.07 -15.86 32.31
CA GLU A 376 1.26 -15.32 31.64
C GLU A 376 0.92 -14.68 30.29
N ILE A 377 0.06 -15.31 29.47
CA ILE A 377 -0.40 -14.77 28.18
C ILE A 377 -1.25 -13.51 28.38
N LYS A 378 -2.10 -13.46 29.41
CA LYS A 378 -2.83 -12.23 29.76
C LYS A 378 -1.89 -11.10 30.17
N TRP A 379 -0.84 -11.42 30.94
CA TRP A 379 0.18 -10.45 31.29
C TRP A 379 0.89 -9.95 30.03
N LEU A 380 1.35 -10.84 29.16
CA LEU A 380 1.99 -10.49 27.90
C LEU A 380 1.09 -9.59 27.03
N ALA A 381 -0.22 -9.90 26.97
CA ALA A 381 -1.19 -9.08 26.27
C ALA A 381 -1.26 -7.65 26.85
N ARG A 382 -1.28 -7.50 28.19
CA ARG A 382 -1.29 -6.18 28.85
C ARG A 382 -0.02 -5.38 28.54
N GLU A 383 1.15 -5.98 28.57
CA GLU A 383 2.39 -5.30 28.24
C GLU A 383 2.48 -4.92 26.75
N LEU A 384 2.02 -5.79 25.85
CA LEU A 384 1.92 -5.48 24.43
C LEU A 384 0.85 -4.41 24.12
N ALA A 385 -0.24 -4.35 24.89
CA ALA A 385 -1.30 -3.36 24.73
C ALA A 385 -1.03 -2.05 25.49
N LYS A 386 0.02 -1.97 26.28
CA LYS A 386 0.31 -0.82 27.16
C LYS A 386 0.39 0.48 26.37
N GLY A 387 -0.46 1.44 26.72
CA GLY A 387 -0.60 2.71 26.00
C GLY A 387 -1.59 2.66 24.83
N TYR A 388 -2.06 1.46 24.43
CA TYR A 388 -3.20 1.30 23.51
C TYR A 388 -4.50 1.02 24.30
N SER A 389 -4.39 0.43 25.50
CA SER A 389 -5.57 0.10 26.31
C SER A 389 -6.33 1.36 26.67
N ILE A 390 -7.63 1.34 26.47
CA ILE A 390 -8.54 2.27 27.10
C ILE A 390 -8.37 2.03 28.60
N SER A 391 -7.71 2.98 29.31
CA SER A 391 -7.72 2.98 30.76
C SER A 391 -9.18 3.03 31.19
N THR A 392 -9.66 2.00 31.89
CA THR A 392 -11.00 2.02 32.45
C THR A 392 -11.16 3.09 33.55
N SER A 393 -10.06 3.75 33.95
CA SER A 393 -10.01 4.89 34.87
C SER A 393 -10.11 6.26 34.16
N ASP A 394 -9.73 6.33 32.87
CA ASP A 394 -9.88 7.50 32.02
C ASP A 394 -10.69 7.11 30.80
N VAL A 395 -12.00 6.96 30.97
CA VAL A 395 -12.91 7.01 29.83
C VAL A 395 -12.77 8.41 29.27
N ASP A 396 -11.93 8.58 28.26
CA ASP A 396 -11.91 9.80 27.47
C ASP A 396 -13.32 9.98 26.89
N LYS A 397 -14.09 10.86 27.53
CA LYS A 397 -15.46 11.20 27.14
C LYS A 397 -15.53 11.72 25.70
N HIS A 398 -14.38 11.89 25.05
CA HIS A 398 -14.26 12.47 23.71
C HIS A 398 -13.50 11.57 22.71
N ASN A 399 -13.27 10.27 23.02
CA ASN A 399 -12.68 9.37 22.03
C ASN A 399 -13.68 9.06 20.91
N THR A 400 -13.70 9.92 19.90
CA THR A 400 -14.56 9.78 18.72
C THR A 400 -14.23 8.53 17.89
N ASN A 401 -13.02 7.93 18.04
CA ASN A 401 -12.61 6.74 17.30
C ASN A 401 -13.42 5.49 17.68
N SER A 402 -13.95 5.41 18.90
CA SER A 402 -14.84 4.31 19.29
C SER A 402 -16.12 4.28 18.47
N LEU A 403 -16.57 5.42 17.94
CA LEU A 403 -17.76 5.52 17.10
C LEU A 403 -17.57 4.84 15.73
N PHE A 404 -16.33 4.74 15.22
CA PHE A 404 -16.03 4.02 13.97
C PHE A 404 -16.19 2.50 14.08
N ASN A 405 -16.24 1.96 15.31
CA ASN A 405 -16.51 0.54 15.55
C ASN A 405 -18.00 0.19 15.59
N ILE A 406 -18.88 1.18 15.53
CA ILE A 406 -20.31 0.93 15.41
C ILE A 406 -20.60 0.45 13.99
N GLY A 407 -21.17 -0.75 13.87
CA GLY A 407 -21.61 -1.27 12.57
C GLY A 407 -22.77 -0.44 12.02
N TYR A 408 -22.55 0.16 10.85
CA TYR A 408 -23.54 0.97 10.15
C TYR A 408 -24.00 0.28 8.87
N GLY A 409 -25.29 0.43 8.53
CA GLY A 409 -25.75 0.22 7.17
C GLY A 409 -25.43 1.42 6.28
N LEU A 410 -25.70 1.30 4.97
CA LEU A 410 -25.61 2.40 4.03
C LEU A 410 -26.98 2.60 3.36
N TYR A 411 -27.42 3.86 3.37
CA TYR A 411 -28.79 4.20 2.96
C TYR A 411 -28.79 5.47 2.11
N VAL A 412 -29.62 5.49 1.08
CA VAL A 412 -29.93 6.72 0.36
C VAL A 412 -31.30 7.23 0.85
N ILE A 413 -31.28 8.39 1.47
CA ILE A 413 -32.51 9.11 1.83
C ILE A 413 -32.96 9.89 0.60
N THR A 414 -34.24 9.77 0.23
CA THR A 414 -34.82 10.59 -0.84
C THR A 414 -35.97 11.43 -0.32
N THR A 415 -36.10 12.64 -0.82
CA THR A 415 -37.08 13.64 -0.47
C THR A 415 -37.38 14.55 -1.66
N ASN A 416 -38.38 15.43 -1.57
CA ASN A 416 -38.76 16.36 -2.63
C ASN A 416 -39.20 17.69 -2.01
N ASP A 417 -38.76 18.82 -2.55
CA ASP A 417 -39.09 20.16 -2.06
C ASP A 417 -40.37 20.76 -2.65
N GLY A 418 -41.10 19.97 -3.42
CA GLY A 418 -42.30 20.35 -4.18
C GLY A 418 -42.00 20.73 -5.62
N LYS A 419 -40.71 20.85 -6.00
CA LYS A 419 -40.25 21.20 -7.36
C LYS A 419 -39.28 20.18 -7.92
N LYS A 420 -38.37 19.65 -7.07
CA LYS A 420 -37.27 18.81 -7.46
C LYS A 420 -37.04 17.70 -6.44
N ASP A 421 -36.80 16.48 -6.95
CA ASP A 421 -36.35 15.38 -6.14
C ASP A 421 -34.92 15.63 -5.65
N ASN A 422 -34.64 15.25 -4.40
CA ASN A 422 -33.32 15.34 -3.80
C ASN A 422 -33.02 14.11 -2.97
N GLY A 423 -31.74 13.83 -2.74
CA GLY A 423 -31.31 12.72 -1.92
C GLY A 423 -29.92 12.92 -1.34
N LEU A 424 -29.63 12.16 -0.29
CA LEU A 424 -28.32 12.10 0.35
C LEU A 424 -28.05 10.70 0.86
N ILE A 425 -26.75 10.37 1.01
CA ILE A 425 -26.35 9.13 1.66
C ILE A 425 -26.20 9.36 3.17
N VAL A 426 -26.65 8.39 3.98
CA VAL A 426 -26.46 8.34 5.42
C VAL A 426 -26.08 6.92 5.86
N ASN A 427 -25.43 6.81 7.00
CA ASN A 427 -25.09 5.53 7.63
C ASN A 427 -25.88 5.27 8.93
N THR A 428 -26.70 6.22 9.36
CA THR A 428 -27.38 6.23 10.66
C THR A 428 -28.89 6.08 10.50
N VAL A 429 -29.34 4.85 10.21
CA VAL A 429 -30.74 4.45 10.22
C VAL A 429 -30.87 3.28 11.20
N THR A 430 -31.71 3.44 12.22
CA THR A 430 -31.85 2.45 13.29
C THR A 430 -33.32 2.23 13.63
N GLN A 431 -33.75 0.99 13.72
CA GLN A 431 -35.10 0.67 14.25
C GLN A 431 -35.15 0.98 15.76
N LEU A 432 -36.10 1.77 16.16
CA LEU A 432 -36.27 2.18 17.56
C LEU A 432 -37.33 1.33 18.29
N THR A 433 -38.46 1.05 17.63
CA THR A 433 -39.56 0.24 18.20
C THR A 433 -40.25 -0.58 17.10
N ASN A 434 -40.92 -1.68 17.50
CA ASN A 434 -41.72 -2.53 16.63
C ASN A 434 -43.19 -2.17 16.62
N THR A 435 -43.71 -1.67 17.76
CA THR A 435 -45.14 -1.35 17.93
C THR A 435 -45.26 -0.06 18.74
N PRO A 436 -45.63 1.07 18.15
CA PRO A 436 -45.69 1.29 16.70
C PRO A 436 -44.29 1.17 16.04
N ASN A 437 -44.26 0.86 14.75
CA ASN A 437 -43.01 0.76 14.04
C ASN A 437 -42.34 2.15 13.89
N ARG A 438 -41.17 2.33 14.50
CA ARG A 438 -40.43 3.59 14.52
C ARG A 438 -38.97 3.38 14.07
N VAL A 439 -38.49 4.31 13.26
CA VAL A 439 -37.11 4.35 12.75
C VAL A 439 -36.50 5.71 13.06
N GLY A 440 -35.31 5.72 13.62
CA GLY A 440 -34.47 6.91 13.79
C GLY A 440 -33.57 7.09 12.59
N VAL A 441 -33.51 8.32 12.05
CA VAL A 441 -32.61 8.71 10.96
C VAL A 441 -31.88 9.98 11.37
N THR A 442 -30.54 9.95 11.36
CA THR A 442 -29.73 11.14 11.68
C THR A 442 -29.27 11.83 10.39
N ILE A 443 -29.55 13.10 10.26
CA ILE A 443 -29.18 13.92 9.10
C ILE A 443 -28.43 15.17 9.60
N ASN A 444 -27.23 15.43 9.06
CA ASN A 444 -26.46 16.60 9.38
C ASN A 444 -27.21 17.88 8.92
N LYS A 445 -27.32 18.87 9.80
CA LYS A 445 -28.02 20.15 9.56
C LYS A 445 -27.46 20.95 8.39
N LEU A 446 -26.18 20.76 8.04
CA LEU A 446 -25.54 21.43 6.88
C LEU A 446 -26.00 20.85 5.54
N ASN A 447 -26.60 19.65 5.53
CA ASN A 447 -27.11 19.04 4.31
C ASN A 447 -28.39 19.74 3.82
N TYR A 448 -28.44 20.05 2.53
CA TYR A 448 -29.63 20.65 1.93
C TYR A 448 -30.89 19.79 2.12
N SER A 449 -30.75 18.49 2.08
CA SER A 449 -31.84 17.53 2.31
C SER A 449 -32.44 17.65 3.71
N HIS A 450 -31.66 18.03 4.74
CA HIS A 450 -32.19 18.27 6.08
C HIS A 450 -33.29 19.32 6.07
N TYR A 451 -33.06 20.46 5.44
CA TYR A 451 -34.05 21.54 5.31
C TYR A 451 -35.35 21.05 4.62
N ILE A 452 -35.19 20.24 3.55
CA ILE A 452 -36.37 19.71 2.82
C ILE A 452 -37.17 18.74 3.68
N VAL A 453 -36.51 17.80 4.35
CA VAL A 453 -37.10 16.81 5.23
C VAL A 453 -37.84 17.48 6.40
N GLU A 454 -37.24 18.50 7.03
CA GLU A 454 -37.90 19.26 8.11
C GLU A 454 -39.15 19.99 7.63
N LYS A 455 -39.12 20.54 6.43
CA LYS A 455 -40.24 21.27 5.84
C LYS A 455 -41.38 20.34 5.39
N THR A 456 -41.06 19.23 4.75
CA THR A 456 -42.05 18.35 4.10
C THR A 456 -42.55 17.23 5.01
N LYS A 457 -41.78 16.94 6.08
CA LYS A 457 -42.06 15.88 7.06
C LYS A 457 -42.18 14.48 6.44
N LYS A 458 -41.57 14.27 5.28
CA LYS A 458 -41.58 12.99 4.56
C LYS A 458 -40.19 12.66 4.00
N MET A 459 -39.84 11.35 4.02
CA MET A 459 -38.68 10.81 3.34
C MET A 459 -38.91 9.35 2.97
N ASN A 460 -38.15 8.87 1.94
CA ASN A 460 -37.95 7.44 1.76
C ASN A 460 -36.51 7.08 2.17
N VAL A 461 -36.34 5.90 2.74
CA VAL A 461 -35.02 5.31 3.07
C VAL A 461 -34.82 4.14 2.15
N ASN A 462 -33.81 4.22 1.28
CA ASN A 462 -33.40 3.14 0.37
C ASN A 462 -32.24 2.39 1.01
N ILE A 463 -32.39 1.11 1.27
CA ILE A 463 -31.37 0.24 1.87
C ILE A 463 -30.48 -0.28 0.75
N LEU A 464 -29.24 0.21 0.65
CA LEU A 464 -28.32 -0.17 -0.42
C LEU A 464 -27.94 -1.65 -0.35
N SER A 465 -27.86 -2.29 -1.50
CA SER A 465 -27.33 -3.64 -1.66
C SER A 465 -25.80 -3.62 -1.77
N THR A 466 -25.16 -4.76 -1.59
CA THR A 466 -23.68 -4.91 -1.62
C THR A 466 -23.07 -4.71 -3.00
N ASP A 467 -23.86 -4.74 -4.05
CA ASP A 467 -23.47 -4.52 -5.45
C ASP A 467 -23.66 -3.05 -5.89
N ALA A 468 -24.03 -2.15 -4.96
CA ALA A 468 -24.15 -0.72 -5.26
C ALA A 468 -22.80 -0.14 -5.72
N PRO A 469 -22.70 0.44 -6.94
CA PRO A 469 -21.46 0.96 -7.47
C PRO A 469 -21.06 2.26 -6.76
N PHE A 470 -19.77 2.58 -6.78
CA PHE A 470 -19.24 3.79 -6.15
C PHE A 470 -19.87 5.09 -6.66
N SER A 471 -20.37 5.11 -7.89
CA SER A 471 -21.09 6.24 -8.46
C SER A 471 -22.34 6.66 -7.65
N ILE A 472 -22.99 5.75 -6.95
CA ILE A 472 -24.09 6.07 -6.01
C ILE A 472 -23.57 6.95 -4.86
N PHE A 473 -22.37 6.67 -4.36
CA PHE A 473 -21.73 7.46 -3.30
C PHE A 473 -21.30 8.83 -3.82
N GLU A 474 -20.77 8.90 -5.03
CA GLU A 474 -20.38 10.18 -5.67
C GLU A 474 -21.59 11.11 -5.82
N ILE A 475 -22.71 10.59 -6.30
CA ILE A 475 -23.94 11.38 -6.56
C ILE A 475 -24.61 11.81 -5.26
N PHE A 476 -24.84 10.87 -4.34
CA PHE A 476 -25.62 11.15 -3.14
C PHE A 476 -24.78 11.61 -1.94
N GLY A 477 -23.46 11.33 -1.93
CA GLY A 477 -22.53 11.69 -0.85
C GLY A 477 -21.77 12.98 -1.10
N PHE A 478 -21.20 13.17 -2.29
CA PHE A 478 -20.25 14.26 -2.55
C PHE A 478 -20.80 15.44 -3.34
N GLN A 479 -22.03 15.36 -3.85
CA GLN A 479 -22.67 16.43 -4.59
C GLN A 479 -23.82 17.05 -3.79
N SER A 480 -24.08 18.36 -4.01
CA SER A 480 -25.24 19.03 -3.43
C SER A 480 -26.41 19.10 -4.41
N GLY A 481 -27.59 18.68 -3.97
CA GLY A 481 -28.82 18.79 -4.76
C GLY A 481 -29.26 20.25 -5.05
N ARG A 482 -28.59 21.25 -4.45
CA ARG A 482 -28.77 22.66 -4.83
C ARG A 482 -28.21 22.93 -6.22
N ASN A 483 -27.08 22.27 -6.56
CA ASN A 483 -26.29 22.60 -7.75
C ASN A 483 -26.52 21.62 -8.90
N VAL A 484 -26.88 20.36 -8.59
CA VAL A 484 -27.02 19.29 -9.58
C VAL A 484 -28.36 18.57 -9.44
N ASP A 485 -28.84 18.01 -10.55
CA ASP A 485 -29.93 17.05 -10.54
C ASP A 485 -29.36 15.65 -10.30
N LYS A 486 -29.54 15.15 -9.08
CA LYS A 486 -28.97 13.87 -8.66
C LYS A 486 -29.67 12.66 -9.28
N PHE A 487 -30.85 12.84 -9.87
CA PHE A 487 -31.65 11.76 -10.43
C PHE A 487 -31.66 11.73 -11.96
N LYS A 488 -30.93 12.65 -12.62
CA LYS A 488 -30.93 12.78 -14.08
C LYS A 488 -30.61 11.48 -14.82
N ASP A 489 -29.62 10.72 -14.28
CA ASP A 489 -29.13 9.49 -14.88
C ASP A 489 -29.33 8.26 -13.95
N ILE A 490 -30.18 8.38 -12.94
CA ILE A 490 -30.49 7.33 -11.98
C ILE A 490 -31.92 6.81 -12.21
N GLY A 491 -32.04 5.49 -12.36
CA GLY A 491 -33.34 4.83 -12.45
C GLY A 491 -34.10 4.95 -11.12
N VAL A 492 -35.32 5.47 -11.17
CA VAL A 492 -36.16 5.64 -9.98
C VAL A 492 -37.62 5.27 -10.25
N HIS A 493 -38.31 4.90 -9.20
CA HIS A 493 -39.79 4.78 -9.14
C HIS A 493 -40.34 5.73 -8.10
N ARG A 494 -41.67 5.97 -8.09
CA ARG A 494 -42.37 6.74 -7.05
C ARG A 494 -43.15 5.82 -6.14
N SER A 495 -43.05 6.04 -4.86
CA SER A 495 -43.84 5.39 -3.82
C SER A 495 -45.15 6.15 -3.58
N ASP A 496 -46.08 5.55 -2.80
CA ASP A 496 -47.39 6.11 -2.52
C ASP A 496 -47.34 7.48 -1.82
N ASN A 497 -46.25 7.80 -1.09
CA ASN A 497 -46.05 9.12 -0.48
C ASN A 497 -45.58 10.19 -1.48
N GLY A 498 -45.45 9.84 -2.77
CA GLY A 498 -45.06 10.73 -3.86
C GLY A 498 -43.53 10.94 -4.04
N LEU A 499 -42.71 10.38 -3.14
CA LEU A 499 -41.23 10.50 -3.21
C LEU A 499 -40.64 9.39 -4.08
N VAL A 500 -39.48 9.67 -4.66
CA VAL A 500 -38.73 8.69 -5.46
C VAL A 500 -38.04 7.66 -4.57
N TYR A 501 -37.87 6.45 -5.08
CA TYR A 501 -36.92 5.46 -4.59
C TYR A 501 -36.12 4.86 -5.76
N LEU A 502 -34.93 4.36 -5.47
CA LEU A 502 -34.02 3.82 -6.50
C LEU A 502 -34.59 2.53 -7.07
N SER A 503 -34.53 2.36 -8.39
CA SER A 503 -34.97 1.13 -9.07
C SER A 503 -33.94 -0.01 -9.01
N ASN A 504 -32.66 0.32 -8.79
CA ASN A 504 -31.55 -0.62 -8.76
C ASN A 504 -30.65 -0.37 -7.51
N TYR A 505 -29.82 -1.34 -7.19
CA TYR A 505 -28.82 -1.27 -6.11
C TYR A 505 -29.40 -1.09 -4.70
N ILE A 506 -30.64 -1.50 -4.48
CA ILE A 506 -31.28 -1.52 -3.17
C ILE A 506 -31.86 -2.91 -2.88
N ASN A 507 -31.79 -3.32 -1.61
CA ASN A 507 -32.47 -4.53 -1.13
C ASN A 507 -33.96 -4.28 -0.88
N SER A 508 -34.29 -3.09 -0.38
CA SER A 508 -35.67 -2.64 -0.09
C SER A 508 -35.65 -1.13 0.15
N PHE A 509 -36.86 -0.56 0.29
CA PHE A 509 -37.03 0.82 0.75
C PHE A 509 -38.16 0.92 1.78
N MET A 510 -38.15 2.02 2.53
CA MET A 510 -39.19 2.38 3.50
C MET A 510 -39.68 3.79 3.21
N SER A 511 -41.00 3.98 3.21
CA SER A 511 -41.62 5.32 3.19
C SER A 511 -41.92 5.77 4.62
N LEU A 512 -41.42 6.94 5.02
CA LEU A 512 -41.47 7.43 6.37
C LEU A 512 -42.16 8.80 6.45
N ASP A 513 -43.09 8.94 7.41
CA ASP A 513 -43.60 10.21 7.91
C ASP A 513 -42.87 10.59 9.20
N ILE A 514 -42.42 11.84 9.31
CA ILE A 514 -41.65 12.31 10.47
C ILE A 514 -42.58 12.70 11.59
N VAL A 515 -42.54 11.96 12.69
CA VAL A 515 -43.38 12.18 13.88
C VAL A 515 -42.74 13.13 14.88
N SER A 516 -41.42 13.20 14.93
CA SER A 516 -40.68 14.15 15.74
C SER A 516 -39.26 14.37 15.19
N SER A 517 -38.69 15.54 15.44
CA SER A 517 -37.29 15.89 15.15
C SER A 517 -36.66 16.39 16.43
N ILE A 518 -35.42 15.96 16.69
CA ILE A 518 -34.64 16.36 17.86
C ILE A 518 -33.33 16.93 17.36
N ASP A 519 -33.00 18.15 17.79
CA ASP A 519 -31.70 18.76 17.54
C ASP A 519 -30.67 18.19 18.53
N LEU A 520 -29.66 17.51 18.04
CA LEU A 520 -28.63 16.88 18.85
C LEU A 520 -27.28 17.66 18.84
N GLY A 521 -27.23 18.83 18.19
CA GLY A 521 -26.03 19.65 18.13
C GLY A 521 -25.67 20.21 16.76
#